data_e52b9a820771ce245c87dfe9fffb6443
#
_entry.id   e52b9a820771ce245c87dfe9fffb6443
#
_cell.length_a   1.000
_cell.length_b   1.000
_cell.length_c   1.000
_cell.angle_alpha   90.00
_cell.angle_beta   90.00
_cell.angle_gamma   90.00
#
_symmetry.space_group_name_H-M   'P 1'
#
loop_
_entity.id
_entity.type
_entity.pdbx_description
1 polymer ?
#
loop_
_entity_poly.entity_id
_entity_poly.type
_entity_poly.pdbx_seq_one_letter_code
_entity_poly.pdbx_strand_id
1 'polypeptide(L)'
;MRATQILHDLGQSLWLDNITRNLLTSGTLRSYIADLSVTGLTSNPTIFDQAISKSTDYDAAIQKKIGEGKSGESLFFELAIEDLRQAADLFRPIHDRTSGVDGFVSLEVSPELAYDTKSTLAAAKDLHARAARPNLLIKIPGTPQGLPAIEEAIFAGIPVNVTLLFSREHYVAAAEAFLRGIERRIVAGLDPNVGSVASVFISRWDAAVSGKVPEALKNQLGIAIAKRTYRAYHRLLETPRWQKAYNSGARPQRLLWASTGTKDPHASDVLYIKALAAPFTVNTMPEGTLKALADHGDVGAILPPDGGDCEAVLEQFGKAGVDVEKLATQLQEEGAKSFVSSWKELMACIESKSAAIKKKAS
;
A
#
# COMPACT_ATOMS: atom_id res chain seq x y z
N MET A 1 -20.52 5.42 -18.38
CA MET A 1 -19.71 5.72 -17.18
C MET A 1 -18.57 4.74 -17.16
N ARG A 2 -17.34 5.18 -16.89
CA ARG A 2 -16.18 4.27 -16.83
C ARG A 2 -16.25 3.39 -15.59
N ALA A 3 -15.71 2.18 -15.64
CA ALA A 3 -15.65 1.27 -14.48
C ALA A 3 -14.92 1.90 -13.28
N THR A 4 -13.90 2.73 -13.52
CA THR A 4 -13.20 3.50 -12.50
C THR A 4 -14.13 4.42 -11.71
N GLN A 5 -15.02 5.15 -12.40
CA GLN A 5 -16.00 6.02 -11.75
C GLN A 5 -17.05 5.22 -10.98
N ILE A 6 -17.51 4.08 -11.54
CA ILE A 6 -18.49 3.22 -10.86
C ILE A 6 -17.92 2.70 -9.55
N LEU A 7 -16.65 2.23 -9.52
CA LEU A 7 -16.01 1.75 -8.29
C LEU A 7 -15.84 2.87 -7.26
N HIS A 8 -15.43 4.06 -7.71
CA HIS A 8 -15.34 5.22 -6.83
C HIS A 8 -16.69 5.58 -6.22
N ASP A 9 -17.75 5.60 -7.03
CA ASP A 9 -19.11 5.94 -6.58
C ASP A 9 -19.71 4.88 -5.64
N LEU A 10 -19.26 3.61 -5.75
CA LEU A 10 -19.55 2.54 -4.80
C LEU A 10 -18.84 2.73 -3.45
N GLY A 11 -17.91 3.68 -3.34
CA GLY A 11 -17.16 3.95 -2.13
C GLY A 11 -15.84 3.17 -2.01
N GLN A 12 -15.31 2.63 -3.12
CA GLN A 12 -13.95 2.09 -3.17
C GLN A 12 -13.00 3.15 -3.73
N SER A 13 -11.95 3.48 -2.96
CA SER A 13 -10.89 4.38 -3.42
C SER A 13 -9.95 3.69 -4.39
N LEU A 14 -9.64 4.34 -5.51
CA LEU A 14 -8.69 3.84 -6.49
C LEU A 14 -7.37 4.57 -6.32
N TRP A 15 -6.33 3.84 -5.93
CA TRP A 15 -4.99 4.37 -5.80
C TRP A 15 -4.08 3.82 -6.89
N LEU A 16 -3.15 4.64 -7.35
CA LEU A 16 -2.15 4.24 -8.32
C LEU A 16 -0.93 3.63 -7.61
N ASP A 17 -0.51 2.43 -7.97
CA ASP A 17 0.73 1.82 -7.49
C ASP A 17 1.88 2.18 -8.45
N ASN A 18 2.21 3.45 -8.52
CA ASN A 18 3.29 4.02 -9.31
C ASN A 18 3.62 5.45 -8.87
N ILE A 19 4.90 5.83 -8.99
CA ILE A 19 5.36 7.22 -8.92
C ILE A 19 6.62 7.38 -9.77
N THR A 20 6.64 8.41 -10.62
CA THR A 20 7.82 8.84 -11.37
C THR A 20 7.80 10.37 -11.49
N ARG A 21 8.94 11.01 -11.68
CA ARG A 21 8.97 12.46 -11.93
C ARG A 21 8.19 12.83 -13.18
N ASN A 22 8.31 12.03 -14.24
CA ASN A 22 7.53 12.27 -15.46
C ASN A 22 6.02 12.22 -15.20
N LEU A 23 5.54 11.26 -14.41
CA LEU A 23 4.12 11.17 -14.03
C LEU A 23 3.61 12.48 -13.37
N LEU A 24 4.47 13.12 -12.56
CA LEU A 24 4.15 14.34 -11.84
C LEU A 24 4.23 15.58 -12.75
N THR A 25 5.29 15.69 -13.55
CA THR A 25 5.61 16.89 -14.33
C THR A 25 4.88 16.99 -15.66
N SER A 26 4.55 15.85 -16.29
CA SER A 26 3.79 15.81 -17.56
C SER A 26 2.31 16.16 -17.43
N GLY A 27 1.78 16.19 -16.20
CA GLY A 27 0.35 16.34 -15.96
C GLY A 27 -0.44 15.03 -16.00
N THR A 28 0.21 13.89 -16.26
CA THR A 28 -0.45 12.58 -16.35
C THR A 28 -1.18 12.21 -15.06
N LEU A 29 -0.56 12.44 -13.88
CA LEU A 29 -1.23 12.17 -12.61
C LEU A 29 -2.48 13.05 -12.42
N ARG A 30 -2.44 14.30 -12.85
CA ARG A 30 -3.62 15.20 -12.81
C ARG A 30 -4.76 14.67 -13.68
N SER A 31 -4.45 14.15 -14.89
CA SER A 31 -5.45 13.52 -15.75
C SER A 31 -6.04 12.26 -15.10
N TYR A 32 -5.22 11.43 -14.44
CA TYR A 32 -5.74 10.25 -13.73
C TYR A 32 -6.66 10.63 -12.57
N ILE A 33 -6.34 11.70 -11.84
CA ILE A 33 -7.21 12.24 -10.79
C ILE A 33 -8.54 12.73 -11.39
N ALA A 34 -8.50 13.49 -12.47
CA ALA A 34 -9.66 14.12 -13.06
C ALA A 34 -10.55 13.14 -13.84
N ASP A 35 -9.93 12.24 -14.63
CA ASP A 35 -10.63 11.44 -15.64
C ASP A 35 -10.84 9.97 -15.25
N LEU A 36 -10.02 9.44 -14.30
CA LEU A 36 -10.03 8.04 -13.91
C LEU A 36 -10.36 7.83 -12.42
N SER A 37 -10.78 8.88 -11.73
CA SER A 37 -11.18 8.81 -10.31
C SER A 37 -10.07 8.27 -9.38
N VAL A 38 -8.80 8.52 -9.72
CA VAL A 38 -7.66 8.17 -8.86
C VAL A 38 -7.61 9.12 -7.68
N THR A 39 -7.60 8.59 -6.46
CA THR A 39 -7.70 9.37 -5.22
C THR A 39 -6.48 9.28 -4.32
N GLY A 40 -5.47 8.52 -4.70
CA GLY A 40 -4.23 8.39 -3.95
C GLY A 40 -3.18 7.58 -4.71
N LEU A 41 -2.02 7.38 -4.10
CA LEU A 41 -1.00 6.50 -4.66
C LEU A 41 -0.15 5.78 -3.61
N THR A 42 0.44 4.68 -4.02
CA THR A 42 1.43 3.93 -3.26
C THR A 42 2.77 3.88 -3.99
N SER A 43 3.85 3.81 -3.24
CA SER A 43 5.19 3.58 -3.73
C SER A 43 5.86 2.41 -3.01
N ASN A 44 6.95 1.92 -3.57
CA ASN A 44 7.81 0.91 -2.98
C ASN A 44 9.22 1.00 -3.61
N PRO A 45 10.24 0.31 -3.05
CA PRO A 45 11.60 0.37 -3.58
C PRO A 45 11.73 0.00 -5.06
N THR A 46 10.99 -1.00 -5.51
CA THR A 46 11.03 -1.45 -6.93
C THR A 46 10.54 -0.37 -7.89
N ILE A 47 9.48 0.37 -7.50
CA ILE A 47 8.95 1.47 -8.31
C ILE A 47 10.00 2.58 -8.45
N PHE A 48 10.64 2.98 -7.36
CA PHE A 48 11.69 4.00 -7.40
C PHE A 48 12.94 3.54 -8.15
N ASP A 49 13.36 2.28 -7.98
CA ASP A 49 14.47 1.73 -8.76
C ASP A 49 14.20 1.84 -10.26
N GLN A 50 13.02 1.40 -10.70
CA GLN A 50 12.64 1.50 -12.10
C GLN A 50 12.54 2.95 -12.60
N ALA A 51 12.01 3.86 -11.79
CA ALA A 51 11.86 5.26 -12.13
C ALA A 51 13.23 5.95 -12.30
N ILE A 52 14.17 5.68 -11.38
CA ILE A 52 15.50 6.29 -11.38
C ILE A 52 16.42 5.64 -12.42
N SER A 53 16.41 4.31 -12.53
CA SER A 53 17.31 3.59 -13.44
C SER A 53 16.98 3.83 -14.92
N LYS A 54 15.70 3.93 -15.28
CA LYS A 54 15.22 3.99 -16.66
C LYS A 54 15.07 5.41 -17.22
N SER A 55 15.32 6.47 -16.43
CA SER A 55 15.18 7.84 -16.91
C SER A 55 16.34 8.74 -16.46
N THR A 56 16.47 9.89 -17.12
CA THR A 56 17.38 10.97 -16.74
C THR A 56 16.70 12.07 -15.90
N ASP A 57 15.42 11.90 -15.59
CA ASP A 57 14.61 12.90 -14.90
C ASP A 57 15.13 13.24 -13.49
N TYR A 58 15.87 12.31 -12.90
CA TYR A 58 16.47 12.46 -11.57
C TYR A 58 17.90 13.01 -11.60
N ASP A 59 18.58 13.06 -12.75
CA ASP A 59 20.02 13.34 -12.83
C ASP A 59 20.38 14.71 -12.27
N ALA A 60 19.60 15.75 -12.60
CA ALA A 60 19.82 17.10 -12.08
C ALA A 60 19.62 17.19 -10.55
N ALA A 61 18.63 16.50 -10.02
CA ALA A 61 18.38 16.46 -8.57
C ALA A 61 19.47 15.66 -7.85
N ILE A 62 19.90 14.52 -8.41
CA ILE A 62 21.01 13.73 -7.89
C ILE A 62 22.29 14.60 -7.84
N GLN A 63 22.60 15.32 -8.91
CA GLN A 63 23.77 16.21 -8.97
C GLN A 63 23.72 17.28 -7.86
N LYS A 64 22.58 17.93 -7.69
CA LYS A 64 22.37 18.92 -6.64
C LYS A 64 22.58 18.32 -5.25
N LYS A 65 21.94 17.17 -4.97
CA LYS A 65 22.01 16.50 -3.65
C LYS A 65 23.40 15.97 -3.33
N ILE A 66 24.15 15.52 -4.33
CA ILE A 66 25.57 15.17 -4.16
C ILE A 66 26.38 16.40 -3.75
N GLY A 67 26.14 17.57 -4.36
CA GLY A 67 26.75 18.84 -3.97
C GLY A 67 26.42 19.26 -2.53
N GLU A 68 25.27 18.85 -2.00
CA GLU A 68 24.84 19.03 -0.61
C GLU A 68 25.41 17.94 0.34
N GLY A 69 26.30 17.05 -0.14
CA GLY A 69 26.91 15.98 0.66
C GLY A 69 26.03 14.76 0.88
N LYS A 70 24.91 14.61 0.17
CA LYS A 70 24.02 13.45 0.30
C LYS A 70 24.54 12.28 -0.53
N SER A 71 24.32 11.04 -0.02
CA SER A 71 24.69 9.80 -0.70
C SER A 71 23.81 8.63 -0.23
N GLY A 72 23.80 7.53 -0.98
CA GLY A 72 23.10 6.29 -0.61
C GLY A 72 21.65 6.54 -0.17
N GLU A 73 21.27 5.95 0.95
CA GLU A 73 19.93 6.05 1.53
C GLU A 73 19.50 7.50 1.79
N SER A 74 20.39 8.36 2.29
CA SER A 74 20.05 9.76 2.54
C SER A 74 19.72 10.53 1.26
N LEU A 75 20.42 10.24 0.15
CA LEU A 75 20.13 10.79 -1.16
C LEU A 75 18.80 10.28 -1.69
N PHE A 76 18.55 8.97 -1.59
CA PHE A 76 17.29 8.38 -2.02
C PHE A 76 16.08 9.03 -1.33
N PHE A 77 16.09 9.13 0.00
CA PHE A 77 14.96 9.72 0.72
C PHE A 77 14.72 11.18 0.39
N GLU A 78 15.76 11.96 0.08
CA GLU A 78 15.56 13.33 -0.42
C GLU A 78 14.77 13.32 -1.75
N LEU A 79 15.15 12.45 -2.71
CA LEU A 79 14.46 12.34 -4.00
C LEU A 79 13.02 11.85 -3.83
N ALA A 80 12.82 10.82 -3.02
CA ALA A 80 11.50 10.24 -2.79
C ALA A 80 10.56 11.23 -2.07
N ILE A 81 11.05 11.97 -1.08
CA ILE A 81 10.28 12.99 -0.38
C ILE A 81 9.92 14.16 -1.32
N GLU A 82 10.83 14.59 -2.19
CA GLU A 82 10.50 15.62 -3.20
C GLU A 82 9.33 15.20 -4.08
N ASP A 83 9.36 13.98 -4.62
CA ASP A 83 8.31 13.46 -5.50
C ASP A 83 7.00 13.25 -4.75
N LEU A 84 7.06 12.65 -3.56
CA LEU A 84 5.87 12.37 -2.77
C LEU A 84 5.21 13.62 -2.17
N ARG A 85 5.97 14.68 -1.90
CA ARG A 85 5.38 15.98 -1.56
C ARG A 85 4.58 16.55 -2.72
N GLN A 86 5.10 16.50 -3.95
CA GLN A 86 4.39 16.98 -5.14
C GLN A 86 3.11 16.16 -5.36
N ALA A 87 3.19 14.83 -5.23
CA ALA A 87 2.03 13.96 -5.31
C ALA A 87 1.01 14.26 -4.20
N ALA A 88 1.45 14.42 -2.96
CA ALA A 88 0.60 14.79 -1.83
C ALA A 88 -0.14 16.09 -2.06
N ASP A 89 0.54 17.10 -2.63
CA ASP A 89 -0.07 18.40 -2.97
C ASP A 89 -1.13 18.26 -4.07
N LEU A 90 -0.96 17.34 -5.05
CA LEU A 90 -1.98 17.05 -6.06
C LEU A 90 -3.21 16.38 -5.47
N PHE A 91 -3.05 15.49 -4.47
CA PHE A 91 -4.15 14.82 -3.78
C PHE A 91 -4.73 15.61 -2.61
N ARG A 92 -4.10 16.71 -2.20
CA ARG A 92 -4.54 17.53 -1.06
C ARG A 92 -5.98 18.00 -1.16
N PRO A 93 -6.50 18.46 -2.31
CA PRO A 93 -7.92 18.82 -2.43
C PRO A 93 -8.88 17.66 -2.15
N ILE A 94 -8.48 16.41 -2.47
CA ILE A 94 -9.27 15.22 -2.15
C ILE A 94 -9.24 14.97 -0.65
N HIS A 95 -8.07 15.01 -0.04
CA HIS A 95 -7.89 14.83 1.39
C HIS A 95 -8.74 15.82 2.19
N ASP A 96 -8.72 17.10 1.81
CA ASP A 96 -9.46 18.14 2.54
C ASP A 96 -10.97 17.98 2.39
N ARG A 97 -11.49 17.75 1.18
CA ARG A 97 -12.96 17.57 0.98
C ARG A 97 -13.51 16.28 1.57
N THR A 98 -12.65 15.24 1.75
CA THR A 98 -13.05 13.98 2.41
C THR A 98 -12.78 13.98 3.91
N SER A 99 -12.36 15.12 4.48
CA SER A 99 -11.99 15.22 5.90
C SER A 99 -10.97 14.17 6.34
N GLY A 100 -9.95 13.92 5.50
CA GLY A 100 -8.87 12.97 5.80
C GLY A 100 -9.23 11.50 5.62
N VAL A 101 -10.33 11.17 4.94
CA VAL A 101 -10.68 9.76 4.63
C VAL A 101 -9.89 9.24 3.43
N ASP A 102 -9.58 10.09 2.46
CA ASP A 102 -8.88 9.72 1.23
C ASP A 102 -7.84 10.78 0.83
N GLY A 103 -7.25 10.70 -0.36
CA GLY A 103 -6.28 11.69 -0.84
C GLY A 103 -4.87 11.47 -0.30
N PHE A 104 -4.49 10.23 -0.01
CA PHE A 104 -3.20 9.90 0.56
C PHE A 104 -2.16 9.48 -0.47
N VAL A 105 -0.89 9.69 -0.11
CA VAL A 105 0.29 9.09 -0.73
C VAL A 105 1.07 8.31 0.31
N SER A 106 1.90 7.32 -0.09
CA SER A 106 2.65 6.49 0.87
C SER A 106 4.14 6.50 0.58
N LEU A 107 4.96 6.68 1.63
CA LEU A 107 6.42 6.55 1.65
C LEU A 107 6.83 5.39 2.56
N GLU A 108 7.54 4.41 2.04
CA GLU A 108 7.98 3.23 2.81
C GLU A 108 9.28 3.51 3.55
N VAL A 109 9.39 3.06 4.81
CA VAL A 109 10.66 3.00 5.54
C VAL A 109 11.60 2.00 4.84
N SER A 110 12.90 2.05 5.13
CA SER A 110 13.83 1.03 4.61
C SER A 110 13.34 -0.38 4.96
N PRO A 111 13.22 -1.29 3.97
CA PRO A 111 12.78 -2.66 4.24
C PRO A 111 13.77 -3.47 5.09
N GLU A 112 15.00 -3.01 5.22
CA GLU A 112 15.99 -3.61 6.13
C GLU A 112 15.59 -3.50 7.60
N LEU A 113 14.67 -2.57 7.92
CA LEU A 113 14.14 -2.35 9.27
C LEU A 113 12.94 -3.24 9.62
N ALA A 114 12.47 -4.09 8.71
CA ALA A 114 11.22 -4.85 8.86
C ALA A 114 11.13 -5.70 10.14
N TYR A 115 12.25 -6.03 10.75
CA TYR A 115 12.36 -6.84 11.98
C TYR A 115 13.00 -6.07 13.14
N ASP A 116 13.11 -4.74 13.06
CA ASP A 116 13.62 -3.87 14.13
C ASP A 116 12.60 -2.77 14.47
N THR A 117 11.87 -2.99 15.55
CA THR A 117 10.83 -2.08 16.06
C THR A 117 11.36 -0.67 16.31
N LYS A 118 12.50 -0.55 16.99
CA LYS A 118 13.04 0.74 17.42
C LYS A 118 13.50 1.58 16.24
N SER A 119 14.25 0.97 15.34
CA SER A 119 14.76 1.66 14.14
C SER A 119 13.63 2.00 13.17
N THR A 120 12.63 1.12 13.00
CA THR A 120 11.43 1.40 12.22
C THR A 120 10.67 2.61 12.72
N LEU A 121 10.43 2.71 14.03
CA LEU A 121 9.75 3.86 14.64
C LEU A 121 10.55 5.15 14.47
N ALA A 122 11.87 5.10 14.67
CA ALA A 122 12.73 6.26 14.49
C ALA A 122 12.72 6.76 13.05
N ALA A 123 12.83 5.86 12.07
CA ALA A 123 12.73 6.17 10.65
C ALA A 123 11.35 6.76 10.28
N ALA A 124 10.27 6.19 10.80
CA ALA A 124 8.92 6.68 10.57
C ALA A 124 8.74 8.12 11.05
N LYS A 125 9.24 8.45 12.24
CA LYS A 125 9.22 9.81 12.81
C LYS A 125 10.02 10.80 11.97
N ASP A 126 11.23 10.44 11.57
CA ASP A 126 12.10 11.28 10.73
C ASP A 126 11.46 11.56 9.35
N LEU A 127 11.05 10.52 8.66
CA LEU A 127 10.45 10.63 7.33
C LEU A 127 9.16 11.44 7.35
N HIS A 128 8.29 11.22 8.35
CA HIS A 128 7.06 11.99 8.49
C HIS A 128 7.33 13.47 8.73
N ALA A 129 8.25 13.79 9.65
CA ALA A 129 8.63 15.17 9.94
C ALA A 129 9.24 15.85 8.70
N ARG A 130 10.12 15.17 7.98
CA ARG A 130 10.74 15.68 6.74
C ARG A 130 9.72 15.83 5.62
N ALA A 131 8.79 14.90 5.47
CA ALA A 131 7.74 15.00 4.44
C ALA A 131 6.82 16.20 4.67
N ALA A 132 6.47 16.52 5.90
CA ALA A 132 5.66 17.65 6.30
C ALA A 132 4.35 17.79 5.48
N ARG A 133 3.66 16.69 5.27
CA ARG A 133 2.36 16.61 4.57
C ARG A 133 1.38 15.76 5.37
N PRO A 134 0.19 16.26 5.73
CA PRO A 134 -0.78 15.52 6.55
C PRO A 134 -1.37 14.32 5.82
N ASN A 135 -1.35 14.31 4.50
CA ASN A 135 -1.84 13.24 3.65
C ASN A 135 -0.71 12.33 3.11
N LEU A 136 0.39 12.23 3.85
CA LEU A 136 1.45 11.27 3.55
C LEU A 136 1.50 10.21 4.65
N LEU A 137 1.21 8.98 4.26
CA LEU A 137 1.29 7.78 5.10
C LEU A 137 2.73 7.27 5.11
N ILE A 138 3.25 6.95 6.28
CA ILE A 138 4.48 6.19 6.38
C ILE A 138 4.14 4.70 6.26
N LYS A 139 4.75 4.02 5.29
CA LYS A 139 4.48 2.61 5.03
C LYS A 139 5.42 1.75 5.88
N ILE A 140 4.84 0.90 6.75
CA ILE A 140 5.53 0.07 7.73
C ILE A 140 5.13 -1.39 7.54
N PRO A 141 6.08 -2.35 7.46
CA PRO A 141 5.76 -3.77 7.41
C PRO A 141 4.98 -4.26 8.63
N GLY A 142 3.90 -5.01 8.40
CA GLY A 142 3.09 -5.64 9.45
C GLY A 142 3.70 -6.95 9.97
N THR A 143 5.02 -7.00 10.13
CA THR A 143 5.73 -8.10 10.77
C THR A 143 5.48 -8.09 12.29
N PRO A 144 5.72 -9.19 13.01
CA PRO A 144 5.60 -9.19 14.47
C PRO A 144 6.39 -8.06 15.15
N GLN A 145 7.56 -7.69 14.63
CA GLN A 145 8.37 -6.59 15.14
C GLN A 145 7.89 -5.22 14.66
N GLY A 146 7.21 -5.16 13.51
CA GLY A 146 6.60 -3.94 12.98
C GLY A 146 5.36 -3.50 13.76
N LEU A 147 4.59 -4.44 14.32
CA LEU A 147 3.34 -4.13 15.02
C LEU A 147 3.51 -3.14 16.19
N PRO A 148 4.49 -3.29 17.10
CA PRO A 148 4.74 -2.29 18.15
C PRO A 148 5.14 -0.92 17.57
N ALA A 149 5.91 -0.88 16.49
CA ALA A 149 6.27 0.37 15.83
C ALA A 149 5.05 1.08 15.22
N ILE A 150 4.10 0.31 14.66
CA ILE A 150 2.83 0.83 14.14
C ILE A 150 2.01 1.46 15.27
N GLU A 151 1.84 0.76 16.41
CA GLU A 151 1.11 1.30 17.56
C GLU A 151 1.72 2.63 18.04
N GLU A 152 3.04 2.68 18.19
CA GLU A 152 3.75 3.88 18.63
C GLU A 152 3.69 5.02 17.60
N ALA A 153 3.76 4.71 16.30
CA ALA A 153 3.61 5.70 15.24
C ALA A 153 2.21 6.31 15.25
N ILE A 154 1.16 5.49 15.35
CA ILE A 154 -0.23 5.95 15.46
C ILE A 154 -0.42 6.78 16.75
N PHE A 155 0.12 6.33 17.89
CA PHE A 155 0.09 7.12 19.11
C PHE A 155 0.78 8.49 18.95
N ALA A 156 1.89 8.55 18.22
CA ALA A 156 2.57 9.80 17.88
C ALA A 156 1.81 10.70 16.88
N GLY A 157 0.68 10.23 16.31
CA GLY A 157 -0.10 10.97 15.32
C GLY A 157 0.43 10.87 13.90
N ILE A 158 1.25 9.88 13.61
CA ILE A 158 1.82 9.62 12.29
C ILE A 158 0.84 8.73 11.50
N PRO A 159 0.34 9.17 10.33
CA PRO A 159 -0.47 8.33 9.47
C PRO A 159 0.34 7.13 8.93
N VAL A 160 -0.25 5.93 8.96
CA VAL A 160 0.46 4.68 8.63
C VAL A 160 -0.25 3.87 7.57
N ASN A 161 0.51 3.41 6.56
CA ASN A 161 0.13 2.32 5.67
C ASN A 161 0.81 1.03 6.14
N VAL A 162 0.05 0.11 6.74
CA VAL A 162 0.61 -1.18 7.15
C VAL A 162 0.72 -2.09 5.94
N THR A 163 1.93 -2.55 5.60
CA THR A 163 2.18 -3.38 4.41
C THR A 163 2.61 -4.80 4.74
N LEU A 164 2.76 -5.65 3.73
CA LEU A 164 3.12 -7.07 3.84
C LEU A 164 2.13 -7.89 4.67
N LEU A 165 0.84 -7.59 4.54
CA LEU A 165 -0.22 -8.41 5.12
C LEU A 165 -0.69 -9.43 4.08
N PHE A 166 -0.80 -10.69 4.49
CA PHE A 166 -1.20 -11.78 3.61
C PHE A 166 -2.43 -12.54 4.10
N SER A 167 -2.77 -12.48 5.37
CA SER A 167 -3.90 -13.24 5.91
C SER A 167 -4.82 -12.35 6.75
N ARG A 168 -5.98 -12.91 7.07
CA ARG A 168 -6.88 -12.33 8.07
C ARG A 168 -6.17 -12.08 9.40
N GLU A 169 -5.31 -13.00 9.82
CA GLU A 169 -4.57 -12.95 11.08
C GLU A 169 -3.57 -11.78 11.06
N HIS A 170 -2.83 -11.62 9.97
CA HIS A 170 -1.94 -10.47 9.77
C HIS A 170 -2.73 -9.14 9.80
N TYR A 171 -3.89 -9.11 9.13
CA TYR A 171 -4.75 -7.93 9.15
C TYR A 171 -5.25 -7.61 10.55
N VAL A 172 -5.78 -8.61 11.28
CA VAL A 172 -6.32 -8.42 12.64
C VAL A 172 -5.22 -7.92 13.57
N ALA A 173 -4.00 -8.48 13.51
CA ALA A 173 -2.89 -8.02 14.32
C ALA A 173 -2.51 -6.54 14.02
N ALA A 174 -2.51 -6.16 12.75
CA ALA A 174 -2.27 -4.77 12.33
C ALA A 174 -3.38 -3.82 12.81
N ALA A 175 -4.64 -4.23 12.67
CA ALA A 175 -5.80 -3.46 13.14
C ALA A 175 -5.83 -3.29 14.66
N GLU A 176 -5.40 -4.31 15.41
CA GLU A 176 -5.25 -4.23 16.87
C GLU A 176 -4.14 -3.26 17.29
N ALA A 177 -2.99 -3.27 16.58
CA ALA A 177 -1.92 -2.31 16.85
C ALA A 177 -2.39 -0.87 16.57
N PHE A 178 -3.08 -0.65 15.45
CA PHE A 178 -3.71 0.64 15.14
C PHE A 178 -4.68 1.08 16.23
N LEU A 179 -5.61 0.19 16.62
CA LEU A 179 -6.66 0.53 17.59
C LEU A 179 -6.08 0.85 18.98
N ARG A 180 -5.06 0.10 19.44
CA ARG A 180 -4.35 0.45 20.69
C ARG A 180 -3.70 1.83 20.62
N GLY A 181 -3.05 2.18 19.50
CA GLY A 181 -2.50 3.51 19.30
C GLY A 181 -3.56 4.61 19.39
N ILE A 182 -4.73 4.40 18.76
CA ILE A 182 -5.88 5.32 18.84
C ILE A 182 -6.45 5.42 20.26
N GLU A 183 -6.64 4.30 20.96
CA GLU A 183 -7.15 4.30 22.34
C GLU A 183 -6.22 5.07 23.28
N ARG A 184 -4.90 4.91 23.14
CA ARG A 184 -3.90 5.67 23.89
C ARG A 184 -3.99 7.17 23.61
N ARG A 185 -4.25 7.58 22.36
CA ARG A 185 -4.49 9.00 22.01
C ARG A 185 -5.72 9.55 22.70
N ILE A 186 -6.82 8.81 22.67
CA ILE A 186 -8.09 9.20 23.33
C ILE A 186 -7.84 9.39 24.84
N VAL A 187 -7.18 8.44 25.49
CA VAL A 187 -6.86 8.52 26.94
C VAL A 187 -5.94 9.72 27.24
N ALA A 188 -5.02 10.04 26.35
CA ALA A 188 -4.12 11.18 26.48
C ALA A 188 -4.74 12.53 26.09
N GLY A 189 -6.02 12.57 25.68
CA GLY A 189 -6.70 13.78 25.22
C GLY A 189 -6.17 14.34 23.90
N LEU A 190 -5.51 13.50 23.09
CA LEU A 190 -5.00 13.85 21.77
C LEU A 190 -6.05 13.54 20.69
N ASP A 191 -5.99 14.28 19.57
CA ASP A 191 -6.87 14.02 18.42
C ASP A 191 -6.71 12.57 17.91
N PRO A 192 -7.75 11.72 17.95
CA PRO A 192 -7.68 10.34 17.48
C PRO A 192 -7.85 10.21 15.96
N ASN A 193 -8.03 11.29 15.22
CA ASN A 193 -8.14 11.29 13.76
C ASN A 193 -6.77 11.11 13.10
N VAL A 194 -6.25 9.89 13.12
CA VAL A 194 -4.99 9.52 12.46
C VAL A 194 -5.29 8.58 11.30
N GLY A 195 -4.94 9.01 10.08
CA GLY A 195 -5.20 8.22 8.87
C GLY A 195 -4.41 6.90 8.87
N SER A 196 -5.06 5.80 8.47
CA SER A 196 -4.36 4.53 8.30
C SER A 196 -5.03 3.64 7.26
N VAL A 197 -4.22 2.81 6.60
CA VAL A 197 -4.66 1.73 5.73
C VAL A 197 -3.89 0.44 6.04
N ALA A 198 -4.52 -0.71 5.79
CA ALA A 198 -3.95 -2.04 5.95
C ALA A 198 -3.87 -2.74 4.60
N SER A 199 -2.66 -2.87 4.04
CA SER A 199 -2.40 -3.36 2.68
C SER A 199 -2.27 -4.88 2.67
N VAL A 200 -3.32 -5.57 2.20
CA VAL A 200 -3.39 -7.02 2.03
C VAL A 200 -3.03 -7.38 0.60
N PHE A 201 -2.04 -8.25 0.45
CA PHE A 201 -1.48 -8.66 -0.84
C PHE A 201 -2.29 -9.81 -1.44
N ILE A 202 -2.71 -9.65 -2.70
CA ILE A 202 -3.68 -10.54 -3.33
C ILE A 202 -3.03 -11.50 -4.33
N SER A 203 -2.50 -11.02 -5.45
CA SER A 203 -2.05 -11.89 -6.56
C SER A 203 -0.89 -12.82 -6.20
N ARG A 204 -0.14 -12.54 -5.15
CA ARG A 204 0.99 -13.39 -4.72
C ARG A 204 0.53 -14.76 -4.22
N TRP A 205 -0.68 -14.87 -3.68
CA TRP A 205 -1.28 -16.13 -3.28
C TRP A 205 -1.44 -17.08 -4.46
N ASP A 206 -2.05 -16.57 -5.52
CA ASP A 206 -2.32 -17.37 -6.73
C ASP A 206 -1.03 -17.72 -7.46
N ALA A 207 -0.05 -16.80 -7.48
CA ALA A 207 1.27 -17.07 -8.02
C ALA A 207 2.00 -18.20 -7.26
N ALA A 208 1.89 -18.26 -5.93
CA ALA A 208 2.56 -19.26 -5.10
C ALA A 208 2.00 -20.68 -5.30
N VAL A 209 0.72 -20.80 -5.65
CA VAL A 209 0.05 -22.09 -5.89
C VAL A 209 -0.07 -22.43 -7.37
N SER A 210 0.43 -21.58 -8.26
CA SER A 210 0.38 -21.82 -9.71
C SER A 210 1.04 -23.15 -10.08
N GLY A 211 0.33 -23.97 -10.87
CA GLY A 211 0.79 -25.32 -11.25
C GLY A 211 0.76 -26.37 -10.14
N LYS A 212 0.27 -26.02 -8.93
CA LYS A 212 0.21 -26.93 -7.78
C LYS A 212 -1.22 -27.30 -7.39
N VAL A 213 -2.21 -26.66 -7.97
CA VAL A 213 -3.63 -26.88 -7.68
C VAL A 213 -4.42 -27.22 -8.94
N PRO A 214 -5.57 -27.88 -8.82
CA PRO A 214 -6.46 -28.14 -9.97
C PRO A 214 -6.83 -26.85 -10.72
N GLU A 215 -7.07 -26.98 -12.02
CA GLU A 215 -7.46 -25.86 -12.90
C GLU A 215 -8.66 -25.07 -12.36
N ALA A 216 -9.64 -25.78 -11.79
CA ALA A 216 -10.82 -25.15 -11.20
C ALA A 216 -10.54 -24.22 -10.01
N LEU A 217 -9.36 -24.29 -9.40
CA LEU A 217 -8.96 -23.44 -8.27
C LEU A 217 -8.01 -22.30 -8.70
N LYS A 218 -7.60 -22.23 -9.95
CA LYS A 218 -6.73 -21.17 -10.44
C LYS A 218 -7.33 -19.78 -10.17
N ASN A 219 -6.48 -18.86 -9.74
CA ASN A 219 -6.82 -17.46 -9.52
C ASN A 219 -7.94 -17.20 -8.48
N GLN A 220 -8.17 -18.17 -7.56
CA GLN A 220 -9.23 -18.05 -6.56
C GLN A 220 -8.71 -17.88 -5.13
N LEU A 221 -7.46 -18.28 -4.84
CA LEU A 221 -6.94 -18.25 -3.48
C LEU A 221 -6.84 -16.84 -2.93
N GLY A 222 -6.23 -15.92 -3.67
CA GLY A 222 -6.11 -14.53 -3.28
C GLY A 222 -7.46 -13.85 -3.05
N ILE A 223 -8.46 -14.18 -3.89
CA ILE A 223 -9.82 -13.67 -3.76
C ILE A 223 -10.49 -14.22 -2.48
N ALA A 224 -10.35 -15.51 -2.20
CA ALA A 224 -10.92 -16.14 -1.00
C ALA A 224 -10.30 -15.58 0.30
N ILE A 225 -8.99 -15.36 0.30
CA ILE A 225 -8.27 -14.67 1.41
C ILE A 225 -8.78 -13.23 1.59
N ALA A 226 -8.95 -12.50 0.50
CA ALA A 226 -9.49 -11.13 0.55
C ALA A 226 -10.91 -11.11 1.14
N LYS A 227 -11.79 -11.98 0.67
CA LYS A 227 -13.18 -12.13 1.20
C LYS A 227 -13.18 -12.45 2.70
N ARG A 228 -12.34 -13.40 3.15
CA ARG A 228 -12.19 -13.74 4.57
C ARG A 228 -11.71 -12.55 5.40
N THR A 229 -10.78 -11.78 4.86
CA THR A 229 -10.23 -10.59 5.53
C THR A 229 -11.24 -9.45 5.57
N TYR A 230 -12.02 -9.26 4.49
CA TYR A 230 -13.09 -8.27 4.43
C TYR A 230 -14.18 -8.53 5.49
N ARG A 231 -14.56 -9.79 5.67
CA ARG A 231 -15.46 -10.19 6.78
C ARG A 231 -14.90 -9.81 8.15
N ALA A 232 -13.60 -10.03 8.38
CA ALA A 232 -12.97 -9.65 9.64
C ALA A 232 -12.94 -8.13 9.84
N TYR A 233 -12.71 -7.37 8.78
CA TYR A 233 -12.78 -5.91 8.76
C TYR A 233 -14.17 -5.41 9.19
N HIS A 234 -15.24 -5.92 8.60
CA HIS A 234 -16.60 -5.57 8.98
C HIS A 234 -16.90 -5.90 10.46
N ARG A 235 -16.56 -7.11 10.89
CA ARG A 235 -16.74 -7.51 12.29
C ARG A 235 -16.01 -6.61 13.27
N LEU A 236 -14.79 -6.16 12.93
CA LEU A 236 -14.06 -5.21 13.77
C LEU A 236 -14.83 -3.89 13.92
N LEU A 237 -15.35 -3.36 12.81
CA LEU A 237 -16.09 -2.09 12.80
C LEU A 237 -17.43 -2.15 13.57
N GLU A 238 -17.98 -3.35 13.77
CA GLU A 238 -19.20 -3.59 14.54
C GLU A 238 -18.94 -3.74 16.05
N THR A 239 -17.67 -3.88 16.47
CA THR A 239 -17.36 -4.08 17.91
C THR A 239 -17.66 -2.82 18.73
N PRO A 240 -18.18 -2.98 19.97
CA PRO A 240 -18.37 -1.85 20.88
C PRO A 240 -17.09 -1.05 21.15
N ARG A 241 -15.94 -1.73 21.13
CA ARG A 241 -14.62 -1.12 21.29
C ARG A 241 -14.30 -0.14 20.16
N TRP A 242 -14.54 -0.55 18.92
CA TRP A 242 -14.38 0.33 17.77
C TRP A 242 -15.39 1.46 17.75
N GLN A 243 -16.66 1.17 18.03
CA GLN A 243 -17.73 2.19 18.08
C GLN A 243 -17.40 3.29 19.10
N LYS A 244 -16.82 2.93 20.25
CA LYS A 244 -16.35 3.90 21.24
C LYS A 244 -15.24 4.81 20.67
N ALA A 245 -14.25 4.23 19.98
CA ALA A 245 -13.17 4.99 19.35
C ALA A 245 -13.72 5.93 18.25
N TYR A 246 -14.62 5.42 17.40
CA TYR A 246 -15.29 6.19 16.36
C TYR A 246 -16.07 7.39 16.94
N ASN A 247 -16.86 7.18 17.99
CA ASN A 247 -17.59 8.24 18.67
C ASN A 247 -16.67 9.29 19.33
N SER A 248 -15.41 8.93 19.58
CA SER A 248 -14.38 9.86 20.06
C SER A 248 -13.66 10.60 18.94
N GLY A 249 -14.05 10.40 17.67
CA GLY A 249 -13.48 11.08 16.50
C GLY A 249 -12.48 10.26 15.67
N ALA A 250 -12.21 9.01 16.05
CA ALA A 250 -11.31 8.14 15.27
C ALA A 250 -11.87 7.83 13.86
N ARG A 251 -10.98 7.60 12.91
CA ARG A 251 -11.31 7.10 11.57
C ARG A 251 -10.88 5.64 11.43
N PRO A 252 -11.59 4.82 10.62
CA PRO A 252 -11.19 3.42 10.39
C PRO A 252 -9.80 3.31 9.75
N GLN A 253 -9.03 2.31 10.16
CA GLN A 253 -7.95 1.81 9.32
C GLN A 253 -8.59 1.08 8.14
N ARG A 254 -8.58 1.70 6.96
CA ARG A 254 -9.25 1.13 5.79
C ARG A 254 -8.46 -0.06 5.25
N LEU A 255 -9.19 -1.11 4.90
CA LEU A 255 -8.60 -2.25 4.20
C LEU A 255 -8.19 -1.83 2.79
N LEU A 256 -6.96 -2.17 2.41
CA LEU A 256 -6.40 -1.85 1.11
C LEU A 256 -5.99 -3.14 0.39
N TRP A 257 -6.52 -3.34 -0.81
CA TRP A 257 -6.12 -4.42 -1.69
C TRP A 257 -4.85 -4.01 -2.44
N ALA A 258 -3.74 -4.71 -2.16
CA ALA A 258 -2.44 -4.49 -2.78
C ALA A 258 -2.05 -5.66 -3.68
N SER A 259 -1.12 -5.44 -4.60
CA SER A 259 -0.69 -6.45 -5.57
C SER A 259 -1.87 -7.01 -6.38
N THR A 260 -2.70 -6.13 -6.93
CA THR A 260 -3.94 -6.47 -7.65
C THR A 260 -3.75 -6.61 -9.16
N GLY A 261 -2.54 -6.44 -9.68
CA GLY A 261 -2.22 -6.78 -11.06
C GLY A 261 -2.24 -8.29 -11.28
N THR A 262 -2.99 -8.77 -12.27
CA THR A 262 -3.07 -10.17 -12.65
C THR A 262 -1.71 -10.70 -13.12
N LYS A 263 -1.30 -11.88 -12.63
CA LYS A 263 -0.02 -12.52 -12.98
C LYS A 263 -0.18 -13.63 -14.02
N ASP A 264 -1.36 -14.23 -14.11
CA ASP A 264 -1.70 -15.25 -15.09
C ASP A 264 -2.01 -14.56 -16.44
N PRO A 265 -1.22 -14.81 -17.51
CA PRO A 265 -1.45 -14.17 -18.81
C PRO A 265 -2.73 -14.65 -19.51
N HIS A 266 -3.34 -15.74 -19.02
CA HIS A 266 -4.59 -16.27 -19.57
C HIS A 266 -5.83 -15.77 -18.83
N ALA A 267 -5.66 -15.09 -17.69
CA ALA A 267 -6.76 -14.52 -16.95
C ALA A 267 -6.96 -13.04 -17.33
N SER A 268 -8.15 -12.51 -16.99
CA SER A 268 -8.43 -11.08 -17.19
C SER A 268 -7.41 -10.20 -16.47
N ASP A 269 -6.91 -9.18 -17.14
CA ASP A 269 -5.97 -8.18 -16.61
C ASP A 269 -6.58 -7.29 -15.51
N VAL A 270 -7.92 -7.31 -15.36
CA VAL A 270 -8.68 -6.64 -14.29
C VAL A 270 -9.33 -7.62 -13.30
N LEU A 271 -8.91 -8.88 -13.29
CA LEU A 271 -9.50 -9.96 -12.49
C LEU A 271 -9.73 -9.56 -11.03
N TYR A 272 -8.67 -9.14 -10.34
CA TYR A 272 -8.75 -8.82 -8.90
C TYR A 272 -9.50 -7.51 -8.63
N ILE A 273 -9.48 -6.57 -9.57
CA ILE A 273 -10.24 -5.33 -9.42
C ILE A 273 -11.74 -5.62 -9.43
N LYS A 274 -12.18 -6.42 -10.42
CA LYS A 274 -13.57 -6.85 -10.55
C LYS A 274 -14.03 -7.70 -9.36
N ALA A 275 -13.20 -8.65 -8.92
CA ALA A 275 -13.55 -9.56 -7.84
C ALA A 275 -13.57 -8.92 -6.45
N LEU A 276 -12.91 -7.77 -6.27
CA LEU A 276 -12.70 -7.13 -4.97
C LEU A 276 -13.36 -5.74 -4.88
N ALA A 277 -14.38 -5.48 -5.70
CA ALA A 277 -15.21 -4.29 -5.59
C ALA A 277 -15.91 -4.27 -4.22
N ALA A 278 -15.57 -3.32 -3.36
CA ALA A 278 -16.05 -3.29 -1.98
C ALA A 278 -16.09 -1.86 -1.42
N PRO A 279 -17.23 -1.40 -0.86
CA PRO A 279 -17.31 -0.13 -0.17
C PRO A 279 -16.31 -0.02 0.98
N PHE A 280 -15.90 1.21 1.29
CA PHE A 280 -14.98 1.54 2.39
C PHE A 280 -13.59 0.87 2.32
N THR A 281 -13.22 0.38 1.15
CA THR A 281 -11.88 -0.18 0.89
C THR A 281 -11.09 0.71 -0.06
N VAL A 282 -9.82 0.40 -0.19
CA VAL A 282 -8.90 0.99 -1.18
C VAL A 282 -8.41 -0.13 -2.08
N ASN A 283 -8.26 0.13 -3.36
CA ASN A 283 -7.58 -0.75 -4.30
C ASN A 283 -6.41 0.00 -4.92
N THR A 284 -5.17 -0.42 -4.62
CA THR A 284 -3.99 0.14 -5.27
C THR A 284 -3.56 -0.78 -6.40
N MET A 285 -3.46 -0.22 -7.60
CA MET A 285 -3.23 -1.00 -8.81
C MET A 285 -2.12 -0.43 -9.69
N PRO A 286 -1.40 -1.29 -10.43
CA PRO A 286 -0.44 -0.85 -11.43
C PRO A 286 -1.10 0.01 -12.50
N GLU A 287 -0.32 0.90 -13.11
CA GLU A 287 -0.82 1.81 -14.15
C GLU A 287 -1.45 1.07 -15.34
N GLY A 288 -0.87 -0.06 -15.75
CA GLY A 288 -1.45 -0.90 -16.82
C GLY A 288 -2.84 -1.42 -16.46
N THR A 289 -3.01 -1.88 -15.22
CA THR A 289 -4.32 -2.35 -14.71
C THR A 289 -5.33 -1.21 -14.61
N LEU A 290 -4.91 -0.01 -14.20
CA LEU A 290 -5.77 1.18 -14.17
C LEU A 290 -6.28 1.55 -15.57
N LYS A 291 -5.39 1.52 -16.56
CA LYS A 291 -5.74 1.79 -17.96
C LYS A 291 -6.69 0.73 -18.54
N ALA A 292 -6.42 -0.54 -18.28
CA ALA A 292 -7.28 -1.65 -18.68
C ALA A 292 -8.68 -1.53 -18.06
N LEU A 293 -8.76 -1.21 -16.77
CA LEU A 293 -10.01 -0.96 -16.06
C LEU A 293 -10.81 0.20 -16.69
N ALA A 294 -10.11 1.27 -17.07
CA ALA A 294 -10.75 2.45 -17.68
C ALA A 294 -11.24 2.20 -19.12
N ASP A 295 -10.53 1.33 -19.85
CA ASP A 295 -10.80 1.03 -21.28
C ASP A 295 -11.91 -0.01 -21.43
N HIS A 296 -11.76 -1.18 -20.82
CA HIS A 296 -12.63 -2.33 -21.03
C HIS A 296 -13.10 -3.02 -19.74
N GLY A 297 -12.75 -2.45 -18.56
CA GLY A 297 -13.18 -3.03 -17.29
C GLY A 297 -14.68 -2.95 -17.07
N ASP A 298 -15.20 -3.91 -16.33
CA ASP A 298 -16.53 -3.86 -15.76
C ASP A 298 -16.46 -4.06 -14.24
N VAL A 299 -17.49 -3.64 -13.55
CA VAL A 299 -17.61 -3.84 -12.09
C VAL A 299 -18.42 -5.10 -11.87
N GLY A 300 -17.80 -6.07 -11.17
CA GLY A 300 -18.47 -7.31 -10.77
C GLY A 300 -19.48 -7.10 -9.65
N ALA A 301 -19.88 -8.20 -9.04
CA ALA A 301 -20.68 -8.15 -7.83
C ALA A 301 -19.87 -7.53 -6.67
N ILE A 302 -20.54 -6.72 -5.86
CA ILE A 302 -19.95 -6.15 -4.64
C ILE A 302 -19.63 -7.29 -3.66
N LEU A 303 -18.47 -7.22 -3.05
CA LEU A 303 -17.99 -8.18 -2.06
C LEU A 303 -18.97 -8.25 -0.89
N PRO A 304 -19.51 -9.45 -0.56
CA PRO A 304 -20.43 -9.55 0.55
C PRO A 304 -19.72 -9.37 1.90
N PRO A 305 -20.30 -8.61 2.86
CA PRO A 305 -19.67 -8.33 4.15
C PRO A 305 -19.40 -9.56 5.00
N ASP A 306 -20.16 -10.63 4.79
CA ASP A 306 -20.01 -11.93 5.47
C ASP A 306 -18.91 -12.83 4.86
N GLY A 307 -18.26 -12.36 3.76
CA GLY A 307 -17.22 -13.08 3.05
C GLY A 307 -17.73 -14.16 2.07
N GLY A 308 -19.05 -14.33 1.97
CA GLY A 308 -19.67 -15.27 1.02
C GLY A 308 -19.11 -16.68 1.12
N ASP A 309 -18.68 -17.24 0.00
CA ASP A 309 -18.20 -18.61 -0.16
C ASP A 309 -16.73 -18.83 0.26
N CYS A 310 -16.05 -17.83 0.82
CA CYS A 310 -14.60 -17.89 1.03
C CYS A 310 -14.13 -19.12 1.81
N GLU A 311 -14.86 -19.56 2.84
CA GLU A 311 -14.45 -20.73 3.63
C GLU A 311 -14.56 -22.04 2.83
N ALA A 312 -15.61 -22.19 2.01
CA ALA A 312 -15.78 -23.36 1.14
C ALA A 312 -14.66 -23.42 0.07
N VAL A 313 -14.26 -22.28 -0.48
CA VAL A 313 -13.14 -22.20 -1.42
C VAL A 313 -11.82 -22.56 -0.72
N LEU A 314 -11.54 -21.99 0.46
CA LEU A 314 -10.32 -22.28 1.22
C LEU A 314 -10.24 -23.76 1.66
N GLU A 315 -11.38 -24.39 1.99
CA GLU A 315 -11.42 -25.83 2.25
C GLU A 315 -11.00 -26.66 1.04
N GLN A 316 -11.37 -26.24 -0.18
CA GLN A 316 -10.93 -26.92 -1.41
C GLN A 316 -9.41 -26.81 -1.61
N PHE A 317 -8.81 -25.65 -1.30
CA PHE A 317 -7.36 -25.50 -1.30
C PHE A 317 -6.70 -26.40 -0.25
N GLY A 318 -7.27 -26.50 0.94
CA GLY A 318 -6.82 -27.45 1.96
C GLY A 318 -6.84 -28.90 1.48
N LYS A 319 -7.91 -29.33 0.81
CA LYS A 319 -8.02 -30.66 0.18
C LYS A 319 -7.00 -30.87 -0.95
N ALA A 320 -6.60 -29.80 -1.62
CA ALA A 320 -5.53 -29.81 -2.63
C ALA A 320 -4.12 -29.76 -2.02
N GLY A 321 -3.99 -29.80 -0.68
CA GLY A 321 -2.70 -29.84 0.01
C GLY A 321 -2.10 -28.46 0.32
N VAL A 322 -2.85 -27.39 0.19
CA VAL A 322 -2.38 -26.02 0.52
C VAL A 322 -2.67 -25.72 1.99
N ASP A 323 -1.62 -25.60 2.79
CA ASP A 323 -1.68 -25.06 4.14
C ASP A 323 -1.66 -23.53 4.07
N VAL A 324 -2.84 -22.93 4.21
CA VAL A 324 -3.02 -21.47 4.05
C VAL A 324 -2.28 -20.67 5.11
N GLU A 325 -2.21 -21.14 6.36
CA GLU A 325 -1.55 -20.41 7.44
C GLU A 325 -0.03 -20.43 7.27
N LYS A 326 0.52 -21.59 6.95
CA LYS A 326 1.94 -21.74 6.63
C LYS A 326 2.33 -20.92 5.41
N LEU A 327 1.49 -20.94 4.36
CA LEU A 327 1.75 -20.17 3.14
C LEU A 327 1.68 -18.66 3.41
N ALA A 328 0.77 -18.18 4.29
CA ALA A 328 0.71 -16.77 4.69
C ALA A 328 2.03 -16.29 5.31
N THR A 329 2.57 -17.07 6.25
CA THR A 329 3.85 -16.78 6.89
C THR A 329 4.99 -16.76 5.88
N GLN A 330 5.05 -17.79 5.02
CA GLN A 330 6.05 -17.86 3.95
C GLN A 330 5.98 -16.65 3.01
N LEU A 331 4.79 -16.26 2.57
CA LEU A 331 4.59 -15.12 1.66
C LEU A 331 5.00 -13.79 2.31
N GLN A 332 4.79 -13.63 3.62
CA GLN A 332 5.25 -12.44 4.34
C GLN A 332 6.78 -12.38 4.40
N GLU A 333 7.44 -13.49 4.72
CA GLU A 333 8.91 -13.58 4.75
C GLU A 333 9.53 -13.37 3.36
N GLU A 334 8.98 -14.01 2.35
CA GLU A 334 9.42 -13.85 0.95
C GLU A 334 9.19 -12.42 0.46
N GLY A 335 8.08 -11.81 0.86
CA GLY A 335 7.77 -10.42 0.58
C GLY A 335 8.79 -9.46 1.18
N ALA A 336 9.14 -9.65 2.46
CA ALA A 336 10.17 -8.85 3.12
C ALA A 336 11.54 -9.02 2.46
N LYS A 337 11.94 -10.26 2.15
CA LYS A 337 13.20 -10.56 1.43
C LYS A 337 13.23 -9.91 0.03
N SER A 338 12.13 -9.98 -0.71
CA SER A 338 12.01 -9.36 -2.03
C SER A 338 12.17 -7.84 -1.96
N PHE A 339 11.58 -7.21 -0.94
CA PHE A 339 11.73 -5.75 -0.76
C PHE A 339 13.15 -5.36 -0.39
N VAL A 340 13.85 -6.15 0.43
CA VAL A 340 15.28 -5.93 0.73
C VAL A 340 16.14 -6.10 -0.54
N SER A 341 15.84 -7.07 -1.42
CA SER A 341 16.53 -7.21 -2.70
C SER A 341 16.36 -5.97 -3.57
N SER A 342 15.10 -5.53 -3.78
CA SER A 342 14.80 -4.33 -4.56
C SER A 342 15.42 -3.07 -3.95
N TRP A 343 15.52 -2.99 -2.63
CA TRP A 343 16.21 -1.90 -1.94
C TRP A 343 17.69 -1.86 -2.25
N LYS A 344 18.36 -3.01 -2.22
CA LYS A 344 19.79 -3.10 -2.57
C LYS A 344 20.04 -2.74 -4.03
N GLU A 345 19.16 -3.15 -4.94
CA GLU A 345 19.23 -2.78 -6.36
C GLU A 345 19.07 -1.27 -6.53
N LEU A 346 18.11 -0.66 -5.84
CA LEU A 346 17.91 0.79 -5.81
C LEU A 346 19.13 1.54 -5.26
N MET A 347 19.72 1.07 -4.15
CA MET A 347 20.94 1.70 -3.61
C MET A 347 22.11 1.61 -4.59
N ALA A 348 22.32 0.46 -5.22
CA ALA A 348 23.34 0.29 -6.25
C ALA A 348 23.09 1.21 -7.48
N CYS A 349 21.84 1.38 -7.88
CA CYS A 349 21.45 2.32 -8.94
C CYS A 349 21.81 3.77 -8.56
N ILE A 350 21.47 4.21 -7.36
CA ILE A 350 21.80 5.55 -6.83
C ILE A 350 23.33 5.77 -6.83
N GLU A 351 24.10 4.80 -6.35
CA GLU A 351 25.57 4.89 -6.33
C GLU A 351 26.15 4.99 -7.73
N SER A 352 25.70 4.13 -8.66
CA SER A 352 26.15 4.13 -10.05
C SER A 352 25.87 5.46 -10.75
N LYS A 353 24.65 5.98 -10.65
CA LYS A 353 24.29 7.29 -11.22
C LYS A 353 25.09 8.43 -10.59
N SER A 354 25.27 8.40 -9.28
CA SER A 354 26.06 9.39 -8.56
C SER A 354 27.51 9.42 -9.04
N ALA A 355 28.13 8.25 -9.25
CA ALA A 355 29.48 8.16 -9.77
C ALA A 355 29.60 8.66 -11.23
N ALA A 356 28.64 8.31 -12.08
CA ALA A 356 28.58 8.76 -13.47
C ALA A 356 28.43 10.28 -13.58
N ILE A 357 27.61 10.91 -12.74
CA ILE A 357 27.40 12.36 -12.71
C ILE A 357 28.67 13.08 -12.22
N LYS A 358 29.31 12.59 -11.16
CA LYS A 358 30.59 13.15 -10.67
C LYS A 358 31.67 13.13 -11.75
N LYS A 359 31.77 12.00 -12.49
CA LYS A 359 32.75 11.87 -13.59
C LYS A 359 32.53 12.82 -14.76
N LYS A 360 31.26 13.20 -15.02
CA LYS A 360 30.93 14.17 -16.08
C LYS A 360 31.19 15.61 -15.65
N ALA A 361 31.21 15.88 -14.34
CA ALA A 361 31.42 17.21 -13.78
C ALA A 361 32.92 17.53 -13.48
N SER A 362 33.79 16.52 -13.54
CA SER A 362 35.25 16.60 -13.44
C SER A 362 35.88 16.76 -14.83
#